data_dd4ff1c616f11ed4e1cbf5a59348942c
#
_entry.id   dd4ff1c616f11ed4e1cbf5a59348942c
#
_cell.length_a   1.000
_cell.length_b   1.000
_cell.length_c   1.000
_cell.angle_alpha   90.00
_cell.angle_beta   90.00
_cell.angle_gamma   90.00
#
_symmetry.space_group_name_H-M   'P 1'
#
loop_
_entity.id
_entity.type
_entity.pdbx_description
1 polymer ?
#
loop_
_entity_poly.entity_id
_entity_poly.type
_entity_poly.pdbx_seq_one_letter_code
_entity_poly.pdbx_strand_id
1 'polypeptide(L)'
;LPHWTCDNAIYHVSFRLADSVPTEIRDDWLRERNAIIATATEMGRELTEDEEKRLRYLYSEKIEKYLDAGHGECLLAKPEIASVVQKSLEYFDGQRYRLHAWCIMPNHVHVIVEILPGYSLEAIVHSWKSFTATKVNGMLGRHGQFWQHEPYDHIIRSGKEYLFQLNY
;
A
#
# COMPACT_ATOMS: atom_id res chain seq x y z
N LEU A 1 7.56 8.73 2.48
CA LEU A 1 8.55 8.21 3.45
C LEU A 1 9.84 7.99 2.73
N PRO A 2 11.01 8.27 3.32
CA PRO A 2 12.26 7.79 2.77
C PRO A 2 12.17 6.25 2.72
N HIS A 3 12.18 5.67 1.52
CA HIS A 3 12.17 4.22 1.35
C HIS A 3 13.56 3.70 1.76
N TRP A 4 13.67 3.23 2.99
CA TRP A 4 14.86 2.54 3.45
C TRP A 4 14.87 1.16 2.82
N THR A 5 15.66 0.99 1.78
CA THR A 5 15.92 -0.31 1.19
C THR A 5 16.91 -1.07 2.08
N CYS A 6 16.39 -1.85 3.00
CA CYS A 6 17.18 -2.87 3.68
C CYS A 6 17.03 -4.16 2.89
N ASP A 7 18.13 -4.79 2.50
CA ASP A 7 18.11 -6.12 1.91
C ASP A 7 17.43 -7.11 2.86
N ASN A 8 16.53 -7.93 2.33
CA ASN A 8 15.69 -8.88 3.07
C ASN A 8 14.73 -8.26 4.10
N ALA A 9 14.37 -7.00 3.97
CA ALA A 9 13.34 -6.41 4.82
C ALA A 9 11.95 -6.89 4.42
N ILE A 10 11.12 -7.17 5.42
CA ILE A 10 9.71 -7.52 5.23
C ILE A 10 8.88 -6.24 5.36
N TYR A 11 8.01 -6.02 4.41
CA TYR A 11 7.12 -4.85 4.35
C TYR A 11 5.66 -5.28 4.41
N HIS A 12 4.86 -4.54 5.15
CA HIS A 12 3.43 -4.48 4.93
C HIS A 12 3.15 -3.33 3.95
N VAL A 13 2.50 -3.65 2.85
CA VAL A 13 2.12 -2.69 1.81
C VAL A 13 0.62 -2.69 1.66
N SER A 14 0.01 -1.50 1.63
CA SER A 14 -1.39 -1.34 1.28
C SER A 14 -1.54 -0.34 0.14
N PHE A 15 -2.33 -0.67 -0.87
CA PHE A 15 -2.68 0.22 -1.96
C PHE A 15 -4.15 0.08 -2.33
N ARG A 16 -4.78 1.17 -2.72
CA ARG A 16 -6.22 1.29 -2.81
C ARG A 16 -6.69 1.89 -4.12
N LEU A 17 -7.95 1.62 -4.48
CA LEU A 17 -8.59 2.20 -5.64
C LEU A 17 -8.65 3.74 -5.55
N ALA A 18 -8.65 4.39 -6.70
CA ALA A 18 -8.61 5.86 -6.79
C ALA A 18 -9.81 6.54 -6.11
N ASP A 19 -10.96 5.88 -6.10
CA ASP A 19 -12.25 6.36 -5.59
C ASP A 19 -12.61 5.83 -4.18
N SER A 20 -11.72 5.05 -3.56
CA SER A 20 -11.99 4.37 -2.28
C SER A 20 -12.05 5.29 -1.06
N VAL A 21 -11.48 6.48 -1.14
CA VAL A 21 -11.46 7.47 -0.05
C VAL A 21 -11.90 8.81 -0.61
N PRO A 22 -12.89 9.48 0.03
CA PRO A 22 -13.31 10.83 -0.35
C PRO A 22 -12.13 11.81 -0.40
N THR A 23 -12.15 12.71 -1.38
CA THR A 23 -11.06 13.67 -1.62
C THR A 23 -10.71 14.49 -0.38
N GLU A 24 -11.73 14.95 0.35
CA GLU A 24 -11.57 15.76 1.56
C GLU A 24 -10.80 15.00 2.65
N ILE A 25 -11.18 13.75 2.91
CA ILE A 25 -10.51 12.89 3.91
C ILE A 25 -9.07 12.59 3.50
N ARG A 26 -8.87 12.32 2.21
CA ARG A 26 -7.53 12.08 1.65
C ARG A 26 -6.65 13.32 1.79
N ASP A 27 -7.16 14.50 1.44
CA ASP A 27 -6.38 15.74 1.43
C ASP A 27 -6.06 16.19 2.87
N ASP A 28 -6.96 15.99 3.82
CA ASP A 28 -6.71 16.18 5.24
C ASP A 28 -5.59 15.28 5.76
N TRP A 29 -5.67 13.99 5.44
CA TRP A 29 -4.65 13.03 5.80
C TRP A 29 -3.28 13.37 5.20
N LEU A 30 -3.25 13.72 3.90
CA LEU A 30 -2.02 14.11 3.21
C LEU A 30 -1.39 15.37 3.83
N ARG A 31 -2.19 16.37 4.19
CA ARG A 31 -1.70 17.59 4.86
C ARG A 31 -1.03 17.26 6.19
N GLU A 32 -1.68 16.48 7.03
CA GLU A 32 -1.16 16.12 8.36
C GLU A 32 0.10 15.23 8.25
N ARG A 33 0.06 14.24 7.37
CA ARG A 33 1.22 13.39 7.04
C ARG A 33 2.41 14.22 6.57
N ASN A 34 2.18 15.11 5.60
CA ASN A 34 3.25 15.91 5.01
C ASN A 34 3.83 16.91 6.02
N ALA A 35 3.03 17.46 6.93
CA ALA A 35 3.52 18.32 8.00
C ALA A 35 4.49 17.59 8.94
N ILE A 36 4.17 16.37 9.35
CA ILE A 36 5.05 15.55 10.20
C ILE A 36 6.37 15.25 9.47
N ILE A 37 6.30 14.84 8.20
CA ILE A 37 7.50 14.51 7.42
C ILE A 37 8.35 15.75 7.16
N ALA A 38 7.74 16.90 6.82
CA ALA A 38 8.45 18.15 6.58
C ALA A 38 9.23 18.59 7.82
N THR A 39 8.62 18.53 9.00
CA THR A 39 9.29 18.85 10.28
C THR A 39 10.54 18.01 10.50
N ALA A 40 10.49 16.70 10.31
CA ALA A 40 11.65 15.83 10.45
C ALA A 40 12.72 16.15 9.41
N THR A 41 12.32 16.41 8.16
CA THR A 41 13.22 16.75 7.05
C THR A 41 13.94 18.09 7.29
N GLU A 42 13.20 19.12 7.70
CA GLU A 42 13.78 20.46 8.02
C GLU A 42 14.77 20.40 9.17
N MET A 43 14.53 19.52 10.14
CA MET A 43 15.45 19.28 11.25
C MET A 43 16.63 18.36 10.87
N GLY A 44 16.67 17.82 9.66
CA GLY A 44 17.72 16.91 9.20
C GLY A 44 17.83 15.61 10.01
N ARG A 45 16.70 15.15 10.56
CA ARG A 45 16.62 13.94 11.41
C ARG A 45 15.61 12.93 10.88
N GLU A 46 15.71 11.71 11.35
CA GLU A 46 14.67 10.68 11.16
C GLU A 46 13.40 11.03 11.95
N LEU A 47 12.31 10.38 11.60
CA LEU A 47 11.08 10.43 12.37
C LEU A 47 11.31 9.90 13.79
N THR A 48 10.77 10.57 14.78
CA THR A 48 10.73 10.04 16.13
C THR A 48 9.72 8.89 16.24
N GLU A 49 9.87 8.07 17.28
CA GLU A 49 8.92 6.97 17.54
C GLU A 49 7.47 7.46 17.70
N ASP A 50 7.27 8.64 18.31
CA ASP A 50 5.95 9.24 18.46
C ASP A 50 5.39 9.75 17.12
N GLU A 51 6.23 10.32 16.25
CA GLU A 51 5.84 10.72 14.89
C GLU A 51 5.47 9.49 14.03
N GLU A 52 6.23 8.40 14.11
CA GLU A 52 5.89 7.15 13.46
C GLU A 52 4.57 6.57 13.99
N LYS A 53 4.35 6.58 15.31
CA LYS A 53 3.07 6.17 15.92
C LYS A 53 1.93 7.04 15.44
N ARG A 54 2.13 8.36 15.38
CA ARG A 54 1.12 9.30 14.88
C ARG A 54 0.76 9.03 13.43
N LEU A 55 1.75 8.78 12.55
CA LEU A 55 1.51 8.44 11.15
C LEU A 55 0.73 7.14 11.01
N ARG A 56 1.07 6.10 11.79
CA ARG A 56 0.30 4.85 11.80
C ARG A 56 -1.14 5.07 12.27
N TYR A 57 -1.34 5.82 13.36
CA TYR A 57 -2.67 6.14 13.88
C TYR A 57 -3.51 6.91 12.86
N LEU A 58 -2.93 7.92 12.22
CA LEU A 58 -3.61 8.69 11.18
C LEU A 58 -4.04 7.81 10.00
N TYR A 59 -3.20 6.85 9.59
CA TYR A 59 -3.56 5.93 8.54
C TYR A 59 -4.71 5.02 8.97
N SER A 60 -4.57 4.30 10.09
CA SER A 60 -5.57 3.34 10.55
C SER A 60 -6.91 4.00 10.87
N GLU A 61 -6.93 5.11 11.60
CA GLU A 61 -8.18 5.76 12.00
C GLU A 61 -8.86 6.56 10.88
N LYS A 62 -8.08 7.23 10.02
CA LYS A 62 -8.66 8.09 8.98
C LYS A 62 -8.84 7.40 7.64
N ILE A 63 -7.97 6.45 7.30
CA ILE A 63 -7.97 5.82 5.97
C ILE A 63 -8.55 4.41 6.02
N GLU A 64 -8.01 3.51 6.83
CA GLU A 64 -8.48 2.12 6.88
C GLU A 64 -9.96 2.03 7.22
N LYS A 65 -10.44 2.84 8.16
CA LYS A 65 -11.87 2.91 8.50
C LYS A 65 -12.78 3.23 7.30
N TYR A 66 -12.32 4.08 6.38
CA TYR A 66 -13.04 4.35 5.14
C TYR A 66 -12.92 3.21 4.13
N LEU A 67 -11.77 2.58 4.07
CA LEU A 67 -11.55 1.42 3.20
C LEU A 67 -12.42 0.24 3.61
N ASP A 68 -12.46 -0.07 4.90
CA ASP A 68 -13.28 -1.15 5.47
C ASP A 68 -14.79 -0.89 5.32
N ALA A 69 -15.20 0.37 5.31
CA ALA A 69 -16.59 0.75 5.02
C ALA A 69 -17.01 0.53 3.56
N GLY A 70 -16.07 0.16 2.67
CA GLY A 70 -16.37 -0.21 1.29
C GLY A 70 -16.82 0.96 0.40
N HIS A 71 -16.22 2.13 0.58
CA HIS A 71 -16.51 3.28 -0.29
C HIS A 71 -15.92 3.12 -1.70
N GLY A 72 -16.55 3.77 -2.68
CA GLY A 72 -16.22 3.74 -4.09
C GLY A 72 -16.94 2.62 -4.85
N GLU A 73 -16.52 2.36 -6.09
CA GLU A 73 -17.10 1.33 -6.95
C GLU A 73 -16.78 -0.10 -6.51
N CYS A 74 -15.87 -0.27 -5.56
CA CYS A 74 -15.45 -1.59 -5.05
C CYS A 74 -15.12 -2.61 -6.14
N LEU A 75 -14.41 -2.19 -7.18
CA LEU A 75 -14.16 -3.00 -8.38
C LEU A 75 -13.45 -4.32 -8.09
N LEU A 76 -12.64 -4.38 -7.01
CA LEU A 76 -11.93 -5.60 -6.60
C LEU A 76 -12.87 -6.68 -6.04
N ALA A 77 -14.13 -6.35 -5.73
CA ALA A 77 -15.16 -7.35 -5.38
C ALA A 77 -15.54 -8.24 -6.57
N LYS A 78 -15.22 -7.81 -7.81
CA LYS A 78 -15.45 -8.61 -9.02
C LYS A 78 -14.34 -9.67 -9.16
N PRO A 79 -14.68 -10.98 -9.19
CA PRO A 79 -13.67 -12.05 -9.20
C PRO A 79 -12.67 -11.96 -10.36
N GLU A 80 -13.13 -11.52 -11.53
CA GLU A 80 -12.30 -11.36 -12.72
C GLU A 80 -11.25 -10.25 -12.54
N ILE A 81 -11.57 -9.18 -11.81
CA ILE A 81 -10.65 -8.09 -11.50
C ILE A 81 -9.69 -8.50 -10.37
N ALA A 82 -10.21 -9.09 -9.30
CA ALA A 82 -9.39 -9.62 -8.21
C ALA A 82 -8.36 -10.63 -8.73
N SER A 83 -8.74 -11.50 -9.68
CA SER A 83 -7.83 -12.46 -10.30
C SER A 83 -6.68 -11.80 -11.07
N VAL A 84 -6.89 -10.64 -11.69
CA VAL A 84 -5.80 -9.88 -12.34
C VAL A 84 -4.79 -9.39 -11.31
N VAL A 85 -5.29 -8.87 -10.18
CA VAL A 85 -4.43 -8.40 -9.08
C VAL A 85 -3.65 -9.57 -8.47
N GLN A 86 -4.32 -10.65 -8.11
CA GLN A 86 -3.70 -11.86 -7.56
C GLN A 86 -2.56 -12.35 -8.46
N LYS A 87 -2.81 -12.56 -9.74
CA LYS A 87 -1.80 -13.02 -10.69
C LYS A 87 -0.61 -12.07 -10.81
N SER A 88 -0.85 -10.77 -10.68
CA SER A 88 0.23 -9.77 -10.68
C SER A 88 1.11 -9.88 -9.44
N LEU A 89 0.51 -10.12 -8.25
CA LEU A 89 1.24 -10.31 -7.00
C LEU A 89 2.08 -11.59 -7.01
N GLU A 90 1.56 -12.67 -7.61
CA GLU A 90 2.22 -13.98 -7.64
C GLU A 90 3.29 -14.08 -8.74
N TYR A 91 3.25 -13.24 -9.78
CA TYR A 91 4.02 -13.42 -11.01
C TYR A 91 5.55 -13.45 -10.82
N PHE A 92 6.09 -12.60 -9.94
CA PHE A 92 7.52 -12.54 -9.65
C PHE A 92 7.89 -13.06 -8.25
N ASP A 93 6.98 -13.80 -7.62
CA ASP A 93 7.26 -14.47 -6.35
C ASP A 93 8.43 -15.44 -6.49
N GLY A 94 9.37 -15.42 -5.55
CA GLY A 94 10.62 -16.19 -5.60
C GLY A 94 11.68 -15.64 -6.56
N GLN A 95 11.40 -14.61 -7.35
CA GLN A 95 12.34 -14.00 -8.32
C GLN A 95 12.77 -12.60 -7.92
N ARG A 96 11.83 -11.74 -7.55
CA ARG A 96 12.08 -10.33 -7.17
C ARG A 96 11.77 -10.08 -5.71
N TYR A 97 10.90 -10.86 -5.14
CA TYR A 97 10.42 -10.79 -3.76
C TYR A 97 9.95 -12.18 -3.32
N ARG A 98 9.72 -12.35 -2.02
CA ARG A 98 8.94 -13.46 -1.45
C ARG A 98 7.62 -12.93 -0.94
N LEU A 99 6.53 -13.48 -1.46
CA LEU A 99 5.18 -13.12 -1.08
C LEU A 99 4.78 -13.95 0.15
N HIS A 100 4.68 -13.33 1.32
CA HIS A 100 4.33 -14.01 2.57
C HIS A 100 2.82 -14.18 2.73
N ALA A 101 2.07 -13.10 2.50
CA ALA A 101 0.62 -13.08 2.58
C ALA A 101 0.04 -11.92 1.77
N TRP A 102 -1.21 -12.04 1.37
CA TRP A 102 -1.96 -10.98 0.74
C TRP A 102 -3.46 -11.13 0.99
N CYS A 103 -4.17 -10.02 0.95
CA CYS A 103 -5.61 -9.97 1.00
C CYS A 103 -6.12 -8.93 0.00
N ILE A 104 -7.07 -9.32 -0.85
CA ILE A 104 -7.72 -8.41 -1.80
C ILE A 104 -9.10 -8.09 -1.25
N MET A 105 -9.24 -6.88 -0.72
CA MET A 105 -10.50 -6.32 -0.23
C MET A 105 -11.25 -5.65 -1.39
N PRO A 106 -12.55 -5.34 -1.26
CA PRO A 106 -13.34 -4.79 -2.36
C PRO A 106 -12.78 -3.52 -3.01
N ASN A 107 -12.02 -2.70 -2.29
CA ASN A 107 -11.51 -1.41 -2.75
C ASN A 107 -10.02 -1.15 -2.43
N HIS A 108 -9.33 -2.12 -1.82
CA HIS A 108 -7.90 -2.02 -1.50
C HIS A 108 -7.25 -3.42 -1.39
N VAL A 109 -5.93 -3.43 -1.26
CA VAL A 109 -5.11 -4.65 -1.18
C VAL A 109 -4.10 -4.50 -0.06
N HIS A 110 -3.94 -5.54 0.74
CA HIS A 110 -2.85 -5.69 1.71
C HIS A 110 -1.88 -6.77 1.23
N VAL A 111 -0.58 -6.52 1.39
CA VAL A 111 0.48 -7.46 1.00
C VAL A 111 1.57 -7.47 2.06
N ILE A 112 2.00 -8.64 2.49
CA ILE A 112 3.22 -8.83 3.27
C ILE A 112 4.26 -9.44 2.35
N VAL A 113 5.35 -8.73 2.12
CA VAL A 113 6.35 -9.05 1.11
C VAL A 113 7.77 -8.80 1.62
N GLU A 114 8.67 -9.74 1.36
CA GLU A 114 10.11 -9.60 1.57
C GLU A 114 10.78 -9.28 0.24
N ILE A 115 11.58 -8.21 0.20
CA ILE A 115 12.26 -7.77 -1.02
C ILE A 115 13.58 -8.50 -1.17
N LEU A 116 13.80 -9.14 -2.32
CA LEU A 116 15.05 -9.84 -2.61
C LEU A 116 16.16 -8.85 -3.01
N PRO A 117 17.44 -9.21 -2.78
CA PRO A 117 18.58 -8.36 -3.14
C PRO A 117 18.55 -7.89 -4.60
N GLY A 118 18.89 -6.62 -4.83
CA GLY A 118 18.91 -6.02 -6.16
C GLY A 118 17.57 -5.46 -6.66
N TYR A 119 16.50 -5.56 -5.86
CA TYR A 119 15.19 -4.99 -6.18
C TYR A 119 14.79 -3.91 -5.17
N SER A 120 13.87 -3.04 -5.56
CA SER A 120 13.30 -2.04 -4.65
C SER A 120 11.80 -2.23 -4.48
N LEU A 121 11.28 -1.94 -3.29
CA LEU A 121 9.85 -1.97 -3.00
C LEU A 121 9.07 -1.07 -3.95
N GLU A 122 9.57 0.15 -4.18
CA GLU A 122 8.94 1.12 -5.07
C GLU A 122 8.74 0.55 -6.49
N ALA A 123 9.78 -0.03 -7.08
CA ALA A 123 9.72 -0.60 -8.42
C ALA A 123 8.73 -1.79 -8.50
N ILE A 124 8.69 -2.63 -7.44
CA ILE A 124 7.78 -3.76 -7.36
C ILE A 124 6.34 -3.28 -7.27
N VAL A 125 6.02 -2.38 -6.33
CA VAL A 125 4.67 -1.82 -6.16
C VAL A 125 4.21 -1.06 -7.40
N HIS A 126 5.12 -0.29 -8.01
CA HIS A 126 4.84 0.37 -9.29
C HIS A 126 4.48 -0.63 -10.38
N SER A 127 5.22 -1.74 -10.49
CA SER A 127 4.95 -2.80 -11.46
C SER A 127 3.56 -3.43 -11.25
N TRP A 128 3.20 -3.78 -10.02
CA TRP A 128 1.86 -4.30 -9.70
C TRP A 128 0.75 -3.32 -10.08
N LYS A 129 0.88 -2.07 -9.67
CA LYS A 129 -0.13 -1.03 -9.92
C LYS A 129 -0.27 -0.70 -11.40
N SER A 130 0.84 -0.53 -12.10
CA SER A 130 0.85 -0.16 -13.53
C SER A 130 0.24 -1.27 -14.40
N PHE A 131 0.68 -2.53 -14.20
CA PHE A 131 0.16 -3.67 -14.95
C PHE A 131 -1.33 -3.87 -14.72
N THR A 132 -1.76 -3.90 -13.45
CA THR A 132 -3.17 -4.14 -13.10
C THR A 132 -4.08 -3.00 -13.56
N ALA A 133 -3.66 -1.74 -13.43
CA ALA A 133 -4.40 -0.60 -13.93
C ALA A 133 -4.62 -0.67 -15.45
N THR A 134 -3.57 -0.96 -16.21
CA THR A 134 -3.66 -1.10 -17.68
C THR A 134 -4.59 -2.23 -18.06
N LYS A 135 -4.43 -3.40 -17.43
CA LYS A 135 -5.23 -4.58 -17.72
C LYS A 135 -6.71 -4.39 -17.39
N VAL A 136 -7.00 -3.89 -16.18
CA VAL A 136 -8.39 -3.69 -15.73
C VAL A 136 -9.08 -2.58 -16.50
N ASN A 137 -8.41 -1.45 -16.75
CA ASN A 137 -8.97 -0.38 -17.57
C ASN A 137 -9.31 -0.88 -18.99
N GLY A 138 -8.45 -1.71 -19.59
CA GLY A 138 -8.74 -2.36 -20.86
C GLY A 138 -9.95 -3.29 -20.81
N MET A 139 -10.10 -4.10 -19.75
CA MET A 139 -11.25 -4.99 -19.56
C MET A 139 -12.56 -4.22 -19.40
N LEU A 140 -12.53 -3.06 -18.75
CA LEU A 140 -13.69 -2.24 -18.48
C LEU A 140 -13.98 -1.20 -19.57
N GLY A 141 -13.13 -1.09 -20.60
CA GLY A 141 -13.25 -0.07 -21.66
C GLY A 141 -13.15 1.36 -21.12
N ARG A 142 -12.38 1.56 -20.03
CA ARG A 142 -12.24 2.87 -19.36
C ARG A 142 -10.80 3.35 -19.39
N HIS A 143 -10.62 4.64 -19.16
CA HIS A 143 -9.33 5.31 -19.04
C HIS A 143 -9.25 6.04 -17.70
N GLY A 144 -8.03 6.42 -17.29
CA GLY A 144 -7.80 7.20 -16.08
C GLY A 144 -7.20 6.39 -14.94
N GLN A 145 -7.18 7.01 -13.79
CA GLN A 145 -6.52 6.49 -12.61
C GLN A 145 -7.32 5.32 -12.02
N PHE A 146 -6.68 4.17 -11.85
CA PHE A 146 -7.26 3.00 -11.21
C PHE A 146 -6.86 2.91 -9.73
N TRP A 147 -5.59 3.14 -9.41
CA TRP A 147 -5.06 3.15 -8.06
C TRP A 147 -4.77 4.56 -7.58
N GLN A 148 -4.89 4.81 -6.29
CA GLN A 148 -4.34 6.02 -5.66
C GLN A 148 -2.84 6.11 -5.92
N HIS A 149 -2.30 7.34 -6.02
CA HIS A 149 -0.90 7.55 -6.40
C HIS A 149 0.05 6.92 -5.38
N GLU A 150 -0.13 7.23 -4.11
CA GLU A 150 0.75 6.78 -3.05
C GLU A 150 0.21 5.50 -2.38
N PRO A 151 1.01 4.43 -2.30
CA PRO A 151 0.75 3.30 -1.42
C PRO A 151 1.07 3.70 0.02
N TYR A 152 0.53 2.96 0.98
CA TYR A 152 1.05 2.93 2.35
C TYR A 152 1.99 1.74 2.46
N ASP A 153 3.20 1.97 2.96
CA ASP A 153 4.16 0.93 3.26
C ASP A 153 4.76 1.11 4.65
N HIS A 154 5.03 0.00 5.31
CA HIS A 154 5.61 -0.04 6.63
C HIS A 154 6.56 -1.24 6.74
N ILE A 155 7.77 -1.00 7.27
CA ILE A 155 8.74 -2.06 7.54
C ILE A 155 8.32 -2.81 8.79
N ILE A 156 8.18 -4.12 8.70
CA ILE A 156 7.93 -5.02 9.83
C ILE A 156 9.26 -5.28 10.54
N ARG A 157 9.38 -4.78 11.77
CA ARG A 157 10.64 -4.81 12.53
C ARG A 157 10.72 -5.92 13.56
N SER A 158 9.63 -6.65 13.83
CA SER A 158 9.60 -7.71 14.84
C SER A 158 8.68 -8.87 14.45
N GLY A 159 8.99 -10.06 14.96
CA GLY A 159 8.13 -11.22 14.78
C GLY A 159 6.72 -11.04 15.40
N LYS A 160 6.60 -10.25 16.47
CA LYS A 160 5.31 -9.92 17.08
C LYS A 160 4.46 -9.06 16.14
N GLU A 161 5.06 -8.08 15.51
CA GLU A 161 4.42 -7.22 14.51
C GLU A 161 4.02 -8.02 13.27
N TYR A 162 4.90 -8.90 12.80
CA TYR A 162 4.62 -9.81 11.69
C TYR A 162 3.38 -10.67 11.95
N LEU A 163 3.30 -11.30 13.13
CA LEU A 163 2.13 -12.10 13.51
C LEU A 163 0.86 -11.25 13.64
N PHE A 164 0.97 -10.01 14.12
CA PHE A 164 -0.14 -9.09 14.18
C PHE A 164 -0.68 -8.77 12.78
N GLN A 165 0.20 -8.46 11.84
CA GLN A 165 -0.18 -8.16 10.46
C GLN A 165 -0.75 -9.36 9.69
N LEU A 166 -0.33 -10.59 10.02
CA LEU A 166 -0.90 -11.81 9.43
C LEU A 166 -2.33 -12.11 9.89
N ASN A 167 -2.70 -11.65 11.09
CA ASN A 167 -4.03 -11.89 11.67
C ASN A 167 -5.02 -10.74 11.40
N TYR A 168 -4.55 -9.70 10.74
CA TYR A 168 -5.36 -8.57 10.30
C TYR A 168 -6.03 -8.90 8.96
#